data_707dc1c552eb2da879c29b96604ec09f
#
_entry.id   707dc1c552eb2da879c29b96604ec09f
#
_cell.length_a   1.000
_cell.length_b   1.000
_cell.length_c   1.000
_cell.angle_alpha   90.00
_cell.angle_beta   90.00
_cell.angle_gamma   90.00
#
_symmetry.space_group_name_H-M   'P 1'
#
loop_
_entity.id
_entity.type
_entity.pdbx_description
1 polymer ?
#
loop_
_entity_poly.entity_id
_entity_poly.type
_entity_poly.pdbx_seq_one_letter_code
_entity_poly.pdbx_strand_id
1 'polypeptide(L)'
;MFAFFDRAKIWTAGLACALLTVAASAHDASLTLERVEPRRLNLVLALDPIQSLHQWLAPQLSRQAFLTVYCNKPLTEFQDELRPVLVSVETGIRLSGPDGVDLTFSGWHWPSAAQWQERLREQVSRLLAPASTREQDPVLELRTHGVSKRPIGRVQLSLPASLQPVLVIRPGIEQFWLNGLAPTAILDF
;
A
#
# COMPACT_ATOMS: atom_id res chain seq x y z
N MET A 1 64.83 -21.05 -35.11
CA MET A 1 65.22 -21.22 -33.72
C MET A 1 64.05 -20.68 -32.90
N PHE A 2 63.31 -21.55 -32.32
CA PHE A 2 62.16 -21.56 -31.41
C PHE A 2 61.30 -20.31 -31.20
N ALA A 3 60.07 -20.44 -31.70
CA ALA A 3 58.92 -19.66 -31.38
C ALA A 3 58.37 -20.05 -29.97
N PHE A 4 58.00 -19.12 -29.16
CA PHE A 4 57.18 -19.36 -28.00
C PHE A 4 55.84 -18.64 -28.19
N PHE A 5 54.81 -19.43 -28.39
CA PHE A 5 53.42 -19.01 -28.35
C PHE A 5 53.01 -18.91 -26.88
N ASP A 6 52.70 -17.73 -26.44
CA ASP A 6 52.08 -17.52 -25.13
C ASP A 6 50.58 -17.38 -25.30
N ARG A 7 49.86 -18.34 -24.70
CA ARG A 7 48.42 -18.46 -24.76
C ARG A 7 47.81 -17.48 -23.72
N ALA A 8 47.26 -16.38 -24.19
CA ALA A 8 46.40 -15.54 -23.41
C ALA A 8 45.12 -16.30 -22.98
N LYS A 9 44.98 -16.61 -21.70
CA LYS A 9 43.77 -17.16 -21.11
C LYS A 9 42.72 -16.07 -21.05
N ILE A 10 41.70 -16.18 -21.90
CA ILE A 10 40.48 -15.37 -21.83
C ILE A 10 39.69 -15.84 -20.61
N TRP A 11 39.71 -15.06 -19.57
CA TRP A 11 38.80 -15.21 -18.45
C TRP A 11 37.44 -14.62 -18.83
N THR A 12 36.49 -15.47 -19.21
CA THR A 12 35.08 -15.11 -19.28
C THR A 12 34.55 -14.95 -17.86
N ALA A 13 34.55 -13.72 -17.39
CA ALA A 13 33.83 -13.36 -16.19
C ALA A 13 32.33 -13.47 -16.49
N GLY A 14 31.74 -14.61 -16.11
CA GLY A 14 30.32 -14.80 -16.11
C GLY A 14 29.67 -13.82 -15.11
N LEU A 15 29.05 -12.78 -15.66
CA LEU A 15 28.21 -11.86 -14.91
C LEU A 15 26.94 -12.62 -14.51
N ALA A 16 26.98 -13.28 -13.35
CA ALA A 16 25.79 -13.80 -12.69
C ALA A 16 24.95 -12.59 -12.27
N CYS A 17 24.04 -12.16 -13.14
CA CYS A 17 22.92 -11.29 -12.77
C CYS A 17 22.07 -12.09 -11.79
N ALA A 18 22.40 -11.98 -10.50
CA ALA A 18 21.49 -12.35 -9.43
C ALA A 18 20.29 -11.41 -9.54
N LEU A 19 19.26 -11.86 -10.24
CA LEU A 19 17.92 -11.37 -10.11
C LEU A 19 17.53 -11.61 -8.65
N LEU A 20 17.81 -10.62 -7.81
CA LEU A 20 17.13 -10.46 -6.54
C LEU A 20 15.65 -10.25 -6.88
N THR A 21 14.95 -11.37 -7.07
CA THR A 21 13.51 -11.39 -6.86
C THR A 21 13.32 -11.04 -5.40
N VAL A 22 13.23 -9.73 -5.10
CA VAL A 22 12.55 -9.29 -3.91
C VAL A 22 11.19 -9.93 -4.03
N ALA A 23 11.00 -11.02 -3.28
CA ALA A 23 9.68 -11.56 -3.03
C ALA A 23 8.95 -10.38 -2.39
N ALA A 24 8.22 -9.62 -3.19
CA ALA A 24 7.27 -8.64 -2.72
C ALA A 24 6.35 -9.45 -1.83
N SER A 25 6.54 -9.27 -0.54
CA SER A 25 5.62 -9.80 0.46
C SER A 25 4.27 -9.27 0.04
N ALA A 26 3.35 -10.17 -0.34
CA ALA A 26 2.09 -9.87 -1.00
C ALA A 26 1.08 -9.17 -0.05
N HIS A 27 1.51 -8.21 0.75
CA HIS A 27 0.73 -7.71 1.89
C HIS A 27 0.77 -6.21 2.09
N ASP A 28 1.48 -5.50 1.22
CA ASP A 28 1.73 -4.12 1.53
C ASP A 28 0.71 -3.24 0.80
N ALA A 29 0.18 -2.27 1.53
CA ALA A 29 -0.63 -1.22 0.95
C ALA A 29 0.15 -0.54 -0.19
N SER A 30 -0.52 -0.24 -1.28
CA SER A 30 0.05 0.60 -2.31
C SER A 30 -0.78 1.85 -2.54
N LEU A 31 -0.09 2.95 -2.81
CA LEU A 31 -0.67 4.26 -3.06
C LEU A 31 -0.21 4.74 -4.44
N THR A 32 -1.12 4.79 -5.38
CA THR A 32 -0.84 5.34 -6.71
C THR A 32 -1.31 6.78 -6.79
N LEU A 33 -0.40 7.66 -7.20
CA LEU A 33 -0.66 9.09 -7.39
C LEU A 33 -0.47 9.47 -8.86
N GLU A 34 -1.50 10.02 -9.48
CA GLU A 34 -1.50 10.45 -10.87
C GLU A 34 -2.00 11.87 -11.00
N ARG A 35 -1.20 12.75 -11.62
CA ARG A 35 -1.64 14.11 -11.96
C ARG A 35 -2.44 14.06 -13.25
N VAL A 36 -3.72 14.35 -13.16
CA VAL A 36 -4.64 14.39 -14.31
C VAL A 36 -4.68 15.80 -14.93
N GLU A 37 -4.60 16.82 -14.07
CA GLU A 37 -4.62 18.22 -14.44
C GLU A 37 -3.62 19.02 -13.59
N PRO A 38 -3.21 20.23 -13.97
CA PRO A 38 -2.27 21.01 -13.17
C PRO A 38 -2.67 21.22 -11.71
N ARG A 39 -3.96 21.15 -11.39
CA ARG A 39 -4.52 21.37 -10.05
C ARG A 39 -5.25 20.16 -9.48
N ARG A 40 -5.23 19.02 -10.18
CA ARG A 40 -5.97 17.82 -9.78
C ARG A 40 -5.09 16.60 -9.79
N LEU A 41 -5.16 15.86 -8.68
CA LEU A 41 -4.55 14.55 -8.50
C LEU A 41 -5.62 13.50 -8.29
N ASN A 42 -5.45 12.36 -8.94
CA ASN A 42 -6.14 11.13 -8.56
C ASN A 42 -5.23 10.33 -7.63
N LEU A 43 -5.86 9.68 -6.67
CA LEU A 43 -5.22 8.75 -5.74
C LEU A 43 -5.96 7.43 -5.78
N VAL A 44 -5.22 6.34 -5.93
CA VAL A 44 -5.72 4.98 -5.76
C VAL A 44 -4.97 4.36 -4.60
N LEU A 45 -5.69 4.00 -3.56
CA LEU A 45 -5.18 3.26 -2.41
C LEU A 45 -5.61 1.80 -2.55
N ALA A 46 -4.64 0.90 -2.69
CA ALA A 46 -4.89 -0.53 -2.74
C ALA A 46 -4.42 -1.18 -1.44
N LEU A 47 -5.27 -1.98 -0.83
CA LEU A 47 -5.08 -2.57 0.50
C LEU A 47 -5.41 -4.07 0.48
N ASP A 48 -4.65 -4.87 1.22
CA ASP A 48 -5.16 -6.13 1.73
C ASP A 48 -6.19 -5.83 2.84
N PRO A 49 -7.47 -6.12 2.65
CA PRO A 49 -8.50 -5.73 3.59
C PRO A 49 -8.36 -6.41 4.96
N ILE A 50 -7.89 -7.66 4.99
CA ILE A 50 -7.77 -8.44 6.22
C ILE A 50 -6.55 -7.99 7.02
N GLN A 51 -5.43 -7.82 6.33
CA GLN A 51 -4.18 -7.36 6.94
C GLN A 51 -4.34 -5.93 7.49
N SER A 52 -4.97 -5.06 6.71
CA SER A 52 -5.21 -3.68 7.13
C SER A 52 -6.12 -3.60 8.36
N LEU A 53 -7.25 -4.32 8.36
CA LEU A 53 -8.13 -4.37 9.53
C LEU A 53 -7.42 -4.92 10.78
N HIS A 54 -6.64 -5.99 10.63
CA HIS A 54 -5.88 -6.56 11.74
C HIS A 54 -4.89 -5.55 12.32
N GLN A 55 -4.12 -4.90 11.45
CA GLN A 55 -3.14 -3.88 11.85
C GLN A 55 -3.80 -2.66 12.51
N TRP A 56 -4.98 -2.27 12.06
CA TRP A 56 -5.68 -1.09 12.53
C TRP A 56 -6.43 -1.30 13.84
N LEU A 57 -7.09 -2.44 14.00
CA LEU A 57 -8.02 -2.66 15.10
C LEU A 57 -7.41 -3.47 16.24
N ALA A 58 -6.53 -4.41 15.96
CA ALA A 58 -5.98 -5.28 16.98
C ALA A 58 -4.60 -5.86 16.62
N PRO A 59 -3.56 -5.03 16.38
CA PRO A 59 -2.22 -5.50 15.98
C PRO A 59 -1.55 -6.42 17.01
N GLN A 60 -2.01 -6.38 18.27
CA GLN A 60 -1.52 -7.22 19.36
C GLN A 60 -2.05 -8.65 19.33
N LEU A 61 -3.13 -8.92 18.60
CA LEU A 61 -3.67 -10.27 18.47
C LEU A 61 -2.92 -11.05 17.38
N SER A 62 -2.93 -12.37 17.47
CA SER A 62 -2.56 -13.19 16.30
C SER A 62 -3.64 -13.03 15.22
N ARG A 63 -3.28 -13.23 13.94
CA ARG A 63 -4.23 -13.16 12.81
C ARG A 63 -5.44 -14.09 13.04
N GLN A 64 -5.22 -15.28 13.57
CA GLN A 64 -6.29 -16.22 13.86
C GLN A 64 -7.22 -15.73 14.98
N ALA A 65 -6.65 -15.21 16.07
CA ALA A 65 -7.43 -14.65 17.18
C ALA A 65 -8.23 -13.42 16.71
N PHE A 66 -7.62 -12.56 15.91
CA PHE A 66 -8.29 -11.43 15.30
C PHE A 66 -9.52 -11.86 14.47
N LEU A 67 -9.35 -12.80 13.55
CA LEU A 67 -10.46 -13.31 12.74
C LEU A 67 -11.58 -13.88 13.62
N THR A 68 -11.25 -14.69 14.63
CA THR A 68 -12.24 -15.29 15.53
C THR A 68 -13.07 -14.24 16.27
N VAL A 69 -12.42 -13.20 16.77
CA VAL A 69 -13.08 -12.13 17.54
C VAL A 69 -13.93 -11.25 16.60
N TYR A 70 -13.35 -10.76 15.51
CA TYR A 70 -13.97 -9.72 14.68
C TYR A 70 -15.02 -10.25 13.72
N CYS A 71 -14.97 -11.52 13.30
CA CYS A 71 -16.05 -12.15 12.54
C CYS A 71 -17.38 -12.21 13.30
N ASN A 72 -17.31 -12.34 14.64
CA ASN A 72 -18.47 -12.55 15.51
C ASN A 72 -18.83 -11.31 16.32
N LYS A 73 -18.07 -10.22 16.18
CA LYS A 73 -18.31 -8.98 16.91
C LYS A 73 -19.67 -8.37 16.51
N PRO A 74 -20.45 -7.81 17.44
CA PRO A 74 -21.66 -7.05 17.09
C PRO A 74 -21.34 -5.95 16.08
N LEU A 75 -22.17 -5.82 15.04
CA LEU A 75 -21.91 -4.90 13.93
C LEU A 75 -21.76 -3.44 14.37
N THR A 76 -22.52 -3.02 15.36
CA THR A 76 -22.43 -1.67 15.93
C THR A 76 -21.08 -1.40 16.60
N GLU A 77 -20.60 -2.35 17.42
CA GLU A 77 -19.29 -2.24 18.07
C GLU A 77 -18.15 -2.25 17.03
N PHE A 78 -18.25 -3.13 16.02
CA PHE A 78 -17.28 -3.16 14.94
C PHE A 78 -17.25 -1.83 14.17
N GLN A 79 -18.40 -1.26 13.87
CA GLN A 79 -18.52 0.03 13.19
C GLN A 79 -17.92 1.18 14.02
N ASP A 80 -18.16 1.18 15.33
CA ASP A 80 -17.66 2.22 16.22
C ASP A 80 -16.13 2.19 16.36
N GLU A 81 -15.52 1.00 16.33
CA GLU A 81 -14.06 0.84 16.30
C GLU A 81 -13.45 1.18 14.95
N LEU A 82 -14.13 0.83 13.85
CA LEU A 82 -13.61 1.04 12.49
C LEU A 82 -13.64 2.51 12.08
N ARG A 83 -14.70 3.23 12.40
CA ARG A 83 -14.92 4.62 11.97
C ARG A 83 -13.74 5.56 12.26
N PRO A 84 -13.19 5.64 13.48
CA PRO A 84 -12.09 6.55 13.78
C PRO A 84 -10.82 6.23 12.99
N VAL A 85 -10.60 4.95 12.67
CA VAL A 85 -9.46 4.52 11.88
C VAL A 85 -9.59 5.00 10.44
N LEU A 86 -10.75 4.79 9.81
CA LEU A 86 -11.01 5.25 8.44
C LEU A 86 -10.85 6.78 8.34
N VAL A 87 -11.38 7.53 9.29
CA VAL A 87 -11.21 8.99 9.37
C VAL A 87 -9.72 9.35 9.51
N SER A 88 -8.96 8.62 10.31
CA SER A 88 -7.52 8.85 10.45
C SER A 88 -6.76 8.61 9.14
N VAL A 89 -7.14 7.58 8.37
CA VAL A 89 -6.56 7.32 7.05
C VAL A 89 -6.90 8.46 6.08
N GLU A 90 -8.16 8.84 5.97
CA GLU A 90 -8.62 9.91 5.08
C GLU A 90 -7.93 11.26 5.36
N THR A 91 -7.84 11.63 6.62
CA THR A 91 -7.28 12.91 7.04
C THR A 91 -5.75 12.92 7.13
N GLY A 92 -5.16 11.74 7.24
CA GLY A 92 -3.72 11.56 7.38
C GLY A 92 -2.95 11.55 6.05
N ILE A 93 -3.63 11.27 4.93
CA ILE A 93 -3.02 11.35 3.60
C ILE A 93 -3.07 12.80 3.14
N ARG A 94 -1.91 13.46 3.11
CA ARG A 94 -1.80 14.89 2.75
C ARG A 94 -0.65 15.15 1.80
N LEU A 95 -0.86 16.13 0.95
CA LEU A 95 0.20 16.71 0.12
C LEU A 95 0.33 18.20 0.45
N SER A 96 1.52 18.61 0.83
CA SER A 96 1.84 20.01 1.12
C SER A 96 3.02 20.49 0.30
N GLY A 97 3.01 21.74 -0.13
CA GLY A 97 4.09 22.32 -0.93
C GLY A 97 4.51 23.71 -0.48
N PRO A 98 5.73 24.15 -0.83
CA PRO A 98 6.29 25.43 -0.41
C PRO A 98 5.46 26.62 -0.90
N ASP A 99 4.76 26.46 -2.02
CA ASP A 99 3.95 27.53 -2.63
C ASP A 99 2.54 27.64 -2.04
N GLY A 100 2.32 27.08 -0.84
CA GLY A 100 1.00 27.05 -0.20
C GLY A 100 0.03 26.08 -0.86
N VAL A 101 0.55 25.05 -1.53
CA VAL A 101 -0.22 23.88 -1.92
C VAL A 101 -0.54 23.13 -0.65
N ASP A 102 -1.82 22.98 -0.36
CA ASP A 102 -2.35 22.08 0.67
C ASP A 102 -3.49 21.31 0.01
N LEU A 103 -3.30 20.01 -0.15
CA LEU A 103 -4.21 19.16 -0.87
C LEU A 103 -4.60 17.99 0.01
N THR A 104 -5.89 17.94 0.26
CA THR A 104 -6.55 16.82 0.92
C THR A 104 -7.40 16.08 -0.10
N PHE A 105 -7.59 14.80 0.14
CA PHE A 105 -8.38 13.95 -0.75
C PHE A 105 -9.81 13.83 -0.25
N SER A 106 -10.75 13.79 -1.17
CA SER A 106 -12.18 13.72 -0.89
C SER A 106 -12.86 12.68 -1.79
N GLY A 107 -14.08 12.29 -1.43
CA GLY A 107 -14.83 11.29 -2.19
C GLY A 107 -14.37 9.86 -1.89
N TRP A 108 -13.95 9.59 -0.68
CA TRP A 108 -13.65 8.24 -0.21
C TRP A 108 -14.92 7.39 -0.16
N HIS A 109 -14.85 6.20 -0.72
CA HIS A 109 -15.95 5.24 -0.72
C HIS A 109 -15.49 3.93 -0.08
N TRP A 110 -15.51 3.91 1.24
CA TRP A 110 -15.19 2.72 2.02
C TRP A 110 -16.33 1.71 1.97
N PRO A 111 -16.02 0.41 2.03
CA PRO A 111 -17.03 -0.59 2.30
C PRO A 111 -17.72 -0.33 3.63
N SER A 112 -19.00 -0.67 3.72
CA SER A 112 -19.73 -0.61 4.98
C SER A 112 -19.13 -1.58 6.02
N ALA A 113 -19.40 -1.36 7.30
CA ALA A 113 -18.96 -2.27 8.36
C ALA A 113 -19.44 -3.72 8.11
N ALA A 114 -20.66 -3.89 7.58
CA ALA A 114 -21.18 -5.20 7.22
C ALA A 114 -20.37 -5.86 6.10
N GLN A 115 -19.98 -5.11 5.06
CA GLN A 115 -19.14 -5.62 3.97
C GLN A 115 -17.72 -5.97 4.45
N TRP A 116 -17.15 -5.18 5.36
CA TRP A 116 -15.89 -5.52 6.01
C TRP A 116 -15.98 -6.82 6.81
N GLN A 117 -17.03 -6.96 7.62
CA GLN A 117 -17.26 -8.18 8.39
C GLN A 117 -17.48 -9.42 7.51
N GLU A 118 -18.19 -9.27 6.40
CA GLU A 118 -18.38 -10.36 5.43
C GLU A 118 -17.05 -10.84 4.85
N ARG A 119 -16.16 -9.93 4.50
CA ARG A 119 -14.79 -10.29 4.05
C ARG A 119 -14.00 -11.08 5.10
N LEU A 120 -14.16 -10.72 6.40
CA LEU A 120 -13.54 -11.51 7.48
C LEU A 120 -14.10 -12.93 7.53
N ARG A 121 -15.42 -13.12 7.36
CA ARG A 121 -16.08 -14.43 7.34
C ARG A 121 -15.65 -15.26 6.12
N GLU A 122 -15.58 -14.64 4.96
CA GLU A 122 -15.06 -15.26 3.74
C GLU A 122 -13.62 -15.75 3.95
N GLN A 123 -12.78 -14.96 4.59
CA GLN A 123 -11.40 -15.34 4.90
C GLN A 123 -11.34 -16.56 5.85
N VAL A 124 -12.18 -16.61 6.87
CA VAL A 124 -12.28 -17.81 7.74
C VAL A 124 -12.69 -19.03 6.94
N SER A 125 -13.68 -18.90 6.07
CA SER A 125 -14.14 -19.98 5.19
C SER A 125 -13.04 -20.47 4.25
N ARG A 126 -12.24 -19.57 3.68
CA ARG A 126 -11.08 -19.92 2.83
C ARG A 126 -9.99 -20.66 3.61
N LEU A 127 -9.73 -20.27 4.85
CA LEU A 127 -8.74 -20.97 5.69
C LEU A 127 -9.15 -22.41 5.98
N LEU A 128 -10.45 -22.69 6.00
CA LEU A 128 -11.00 -24.03 6.19
C LEU A 128 -11.07 -24.84 4.89
N ALA A 129 -10.96 -24.19 3.73
CA ALA A 129 -10.99 -24.83 2.42
C ALA A 129 -9.65 -25.56 2.12
N PRO A 130 -9.67 -26.61 1.27
CA PRO A 130 -8.46 -27.28 0.81
C PRO A 130 -7.48 -26.29 0.15
N ALA A 131 -6.19 -26.49 0.35
CA ALA A 131 -5.14 -25.59 -0.14
C ALA A 131 -5.16 -25.39 -1.67
N SER A 132 -5.64 -26.38 -2.42
CA SER A 132 -5.77 -26.33 -3.89
C SER A 132 -6.82 -25.34 -4.42
N THR A 133 -7.71 -24.87 -3.55
CA THR A 133 -8.79 -23.93 -3.93
C THR A 133 -8.56 -22.52 -3.40
N ARG A 134 -7.38 -22.23 -2.83
CA ARG A 134 -7.09 -20.91 -2.27
C ARG A 134 -6.74 -19.95 -3.39
N GLU A 135 -7.67 -19.08 -3.72
CA GLU A 135 -7.42 -17.89 -4.53
C GLU A 135 -6.64 -16.84 -3.72
N GLN A 136 -5.96 -15.92 -4.43
CA GLN A 136 -5.33 -14.77 -3.78
C GLN A 136 -6.38 -13.92 -3.07
N ASP A 137 -6.01 -13.38 -1.91
CA ASP A 137 -6.90 -12.47 -1.18
C ASP A 137 -7.23 -11.25 -2.06
N PRO A 138 -8.52 -10.88 -2.17
CA PRO A 138 -8.91 -9.76 -3.01
C PRO A 138 -8.37 -8.45 -2.44
N VAL A 139 -7.68 -7.70 -3.28
CA VAL A 139 -7.23 -6.34 -2.95
C VAL A 139 -8.43 -5.40 -2.95
N LEU A 140 -8.51 -4.55 -1.95
CA LEU A 140 -9.48 -3.45 -1.91
C LEU A 140 -8.85 -2.22 -2.56
N GLU A 141 -9.42 -1.77 -3.67
CA GLU A 141 -9.04 -0.52 -4.31
C GLU A 141 -10.02 0.61 -3.94
N LEU A 142 -9.46 1.69 -3.41
CA LEU A 142 -10.17 2.92 -3.10
C LEU A 142 -9.66 4.03 -4.01
N ARG A 143 -10.58 4.67 -4.71
CA ARG A 143 -10.26 5.77 -5.63
C ARG A 143 -10.80 7.07 -5.09
N THR A 144 -9.94 8.08 -5.05
CA THR A 144 -10.29 9.41 -4.58
C THR A 144 -9.53 10.46 -5.39
N HIS A 145 -9.88 11.70 -5.20
CA HIS A 145 -9.22 12.81 -5.87
C HIS A 145 -9.01 13.99 -4.93
N GLY A 146 -7.99 14.75 -5.22
CA GLY A 146 -7.69 16.00 -4.53
C GLY A 146 -7.59 17.15 -5.54
N VAL A 147 -8.06 18.32 -5.12
CA VAL A 147 -8.01 19.55 -5.93
C VAL A 147 -7.27 20.62 -5.14
N SER A 148 -6.27 21.23 -5.77
CA SER A 148 -5.51 22.33 -5.21
C SER A 148 -5.98 23.68 -5.78
N LYS A 149 -5.87 24.74 -4.98
CA LYS A 149 -6.09 26.12 -5.44
C LYS A 149 -4.99 26.59 -6.39
N ARG A 150 -3.80 26.00 -6.33
CA ARG A 150 -2.62 26.33 -7.16
C ARG A 150 -2.18 25.11 -7.95
N PRO A 151 -1.43 25.32 -9.04
CA PRO A 151 -0.81 24.19 -9.75
C PRO A 151 0.05 23.35 -8.82
N ILE A 152 -0.04 22.03 -8.96
CA ILE A 152 0.70 21.07 -8.17
C ILE A 152 2.05 20.87 -8.86
N GLY A 153 3.11 21.26 -8.17
CA GLY A 153 4.48 21.05 -8.59
C GLY A 153 5.21 20.18 -7.57
N ARG A 154 6.22 20.74 -6.90
CA ARG A 154 6.95 20.05 -5.84
C ARG A 154 6.14 20.04 -4.57
N VAL A 155 5.84 18.85 -4.04
CA VAL A 155 5.05 18.65 -2.82
C VAL A 155 5.65 17.57 -1.95
N GLN A 156 5.37 17.64 -0.66
CA GLN A 156 5.68 16.63 0.32
C GLN A 156 4.44 15.77 0.57
N LEU A 157 4.55 14.47 0.33
CA LEU A 157 3.56 13.47 0.72
C LEU A 157 3.78 13.07 2.17
N SER A 158 2.71 13.08 2.94
CA SER A 158 2.67 12.62 4.33
C SER A 158 1.59 11.55 4.48
N LEU A 159 1.91 10.45 5.14
CA LEU A 159 1.00 9.32 5.35
C LEU A 159 0.83 9.01 6.84
N PRO A 160 -0.38 8.60 7.27
CA PRO A 160 -0.60 8.15 8.64
C PRO A 160 0.16 6.85 8.93
N ALA A 161 0.61 6.68 10.17
CA ALA A 161 1.34 5.48 10.59
C ALA A 161 0.55 4.18 10.35
N SER A 162 -0.78 4.25 10.40
CA SER A 162 -1.67 3.12 10.15
C SER A 162 -1.61 2.55 8.73
N LEU A 163 -1.07 3.30 7.76
CA LEU A 163 -0.87 2.83 6.39
C LEU A 163 0.55 2.32 6.12
N GLN A 164 1.47 2.48 7.06
CA GLN A 164 2.87 2.15 6.82
C GLN A 164 3.19 0.70 7.23
N PRO A 165 4.01 -0.03 6.47
CA PRO A 165 4.68 0.42 5.24
C PRO A 165 3.73 0.49 4.03
N VAL A 166 4.00 1.39 3.10
CA VAL A 166 3.22 1.55 1.87
C VAL A 166 4.13 1.77 0.67
N LEU A 167 3.82 1.10 -0.44
CA LEU A 167 4.48 1.32 -1.72
C LEU A 167 3.81 2.52 -2.42
N VAL A 168 4.54 3.60 -2.60
CA VAL A 168 4.07 4.76 -3.38
C VAL A 168 4.47 4.58 -4.84
N ILE A 169 3.51 4.71 -5.72
CA ILE A 169 3.66 4.53 -7.16
C ILE A 169 3.27 5.81 -7.88
N ARG A 170 4.18 6.33 -8.70
CA ARG A 170 3.89 7.38 -9.70
C ARG A 170 4.07 6.77 -11.08
N PRO A 171 2.98 6.47 -11.80
CA PRO A 171 3.05 5.75 -13.06
C PRO A 171 4.01 6.39 -14.08
N GLY A 172 4.95 5.59 -14.61
CA GLY A 172 5.93 6.04 -15.60
C GLY A 172 7.08 6.91 -15.04
N ILE A 173 7.12 7.16 -13.72
CA ILE A 173 8.12 8.03 -13.10
C ILE A 173 8.94 7.27 -12.06
N GLU A 174 8.33 6.85 -10.96
CA GLU A 174 9.04 6.27 -9.84
C GLU A 174 8.17 5.36 -8.96
N GLN A 175 8.83 4.51 -8.18
CA GLN A 175 8.24 3.72 -7.12
C GLN A 175 9.18 3.73 -5.92
N PHE A 176 8.64 3.88 -4.72
CA PHE A 176 9.41 3.87 -3.48
C PHE A 176 8.56 3.49 -2.27
N TRP A 177 9.22 3.06 -1.21
CA TRP A 177 8.58 2.68 0.03
C TRP A 177 8.56 3.84 1.02
N LEU A 178 7.39 4.10 1.62
CA LEU A 178 7.26 4.90 2.84
C LEU A 178 7.04 3.97 4.03
N ASN A 179 7.80 4.20 5.09
CA ASN A 179 7.76 3.40 6.32
C ASN A 179 7.97 4.30 7.55
N GLY A 180 7.94 3.71 8.75
CA GLY A 180 8.10 4.45 10.01
C GLY A 180 9.41 5.23 10.16
N LEU A 181 10.48 4.86 9.41
CA LEU A 181 11.76 5.58 9.40
C LEU A 181 11.77 6.74 8.40
N ALA A 182 10.99 6.63 7.32
CA ALA A 182 10.82 7.65 6.28
C ALA A 182 9.31 7.86 6.01
N PRO A 183 8.60 8.56 6.90
CA PRO A 183 7.14 8.70 6.83
C PRO A 183 6.66 9.70 5.78
N THR A 184 7.58 10.43 5.16
CA THR A 184 7.28 11.47 4.15
C THR A 184 8.19 11.34 2.95
N ALA A 185 7.70 11.76 1.78
CA ALA A 185 8.49 11.86 0.57
C ALA A 185 8.23 13.18 -0.17
N ILE A 186 9.22 13.64 -0.91
CA ILE A 186 9.09 14.79 -1.82
C ILE A 186 8.78 14.25 -3.20
N LEU A 187 7.73 14.77 -3.80
CA LEU A 187 7.25 14.42 -5.14
C LEU A 187 7.31 15.65 -6.05
N ASP A 188 7.85 15.50 -7.25
CA ASP A 188 7.86 16.52 -8.29
C ASP A 188 6.87 16.13 -9.39
N PHE A 189 5.80 16.91 -9.58
CA PHE A 189 4.75 16.68 -10.57
C PHE A 189 4.87 17.58 -11.79
#